data_ff60c0da0b0678a26e4fcacd3dccee03
#
_entry.id   ff60c0da0b0678a26e4fcacd3dccee03
#
_cell.length_a   1.000
_cell.length_b   1.000
_cell.length_c   1.000
_cell.angle_alpha   90.00
_cell.angle_beta   90.00
_cell.angle_gamma   90.00
#
_symmetry.space_group_name_H-M   'P 1'
#
loop_
_entity.id
_entity.type
_entity.pdbx_description
1 polymer ?
#
loop_
_entity_poly.entity_id
_entity_poly.type
_entity_poly.pdbx_seq_one_letter_code
_entity_poly.pdbx_strand_id
1 'polypeptide(L)'
;MTVDLKSTPLEPLALQARVVQFARLYRLTQAGAFFVIRPKSNTAFQRVYSRSVDKTTGLRCDQTVRLTGVTSANDYPQYLRYVVFYDEENDKRLGFFTNNFELPALTIAQLYKCRWQVELFFKWIKQHLRIKAFFGTNENAVKTQIWIAISVYVLVAIVKKRLGVAASLYTILQILSLTLFEKTPLDQLLNDIALQNLDPVDSNQLNLFS
;
A
#
# COMPACT_ATOMS: atom_id res chain seq x y z
N MET A 1 -21.29 -35.76 3.47
CA MET A 1 -20.02 -35.58 2.76
C MET A 1 -19.33 -34.42 3.42
N THR A 2 -18.53 -34.72 4.45
CA THR A 2 -17.90 -33.78 5.37
C THR A 2 -16.55 -33.37 4.77
N VAL A 3 -16.40 -32.10 4.43
CA VAL A 3 -15.12 -31.55 3.93
C VAL A 3 -14.24 -31.25 5.14
N ASP A 4 -13.20 -32.05 5.30
CA ASP A 4 -12.19 -31.97 6.34
C ASP A 4 -11.24 -30.80 6.02
N LEU A 5 -11.45 -29.67 6.68
CA LEU A 5 -10.57 -28.49 6.64
C LEU A 5 -9.39 -28.73 7.58
N LYS A 6 -8.43 -29.53 7.13
CA LYS A 6 -7.13 -29.65 7.80
C LYS A 6 -6.43 -28.28 7.85
N SER A 7 -6.31 -27.79 9.07
CA SER A 7 -5.54 -26.63 9.50
C SER A 7 -4.14 -26.61 8.90
N THR A 8 -3.93 -25.75 7.92
CA THR A 8 -2.59 -25.33 7.52
C THR A 8 -2.10 -24.31 8.55
N PRO A 9 -0.92 -24.48 9.17
CA PRO A 9 -0.38 -23.49 10.09
C PRO A 9 -0.24 -22.14 9.37
N LEU A 10 -0.74 -21.08 10.00
CA LEU A 10 -0.49 -19.71 9.57
C LEU A 10 1.00 -19.40 9.76
N GLU A 11 1.80 -19.76 8.77
CA GLU A 11 3.15 -19.24 8.65
C GLU A 11 3.09 -17.71 8.60
N PRO A 12 3.97 -16.99 9.32
CA PRO A 12 3.88 -15.55 9.42
C PRO A 12 4.03 -14.93 8.03
N LEU A 13 2.98 -14.27 7.57
CA LEU A 13 2.86 -13.55 6.29
C LEU A 13 4.04 -12.58 5.99
N ALA A 14 4.83 -12.22 7.00
CA ALA A 14 5.95 -11.31 6.88
C ALA A 14 7.19 -11.92 6.18
N LEU A 15 7.37 -13.25 6.19
CA LEU A 15 8.53 -13.90 5.56
C LEU A 15 8.30 -14.27 4.09
N GLN A 16 7.04 -14.41 3.67
CA GLN A 16 6.69 -14.79 2.28
C GLN A 16 6.70 -13.63 1.28
N ALA A 17 6.70 -12.38 1.74
CA ALA A 17 6.69 -11.20 0.86
C ALA A 17 7.99 -11.00 0.05
N ARG A 18 9.05 -11.76 0.34
CA ARG A 18 10.37 -11.63 -0.33
C ARG A 18 10.59 -12.57 -1.52
N VAL A 19 9.74 -13.57 -1.71
CA VAL A 19 9.91 -14.52 -2.81
C VAL A 19 8.78 -14.33 -3.81
N VAL A 20 9.10 -13.74 -4.98
CA VAL A 20 8.18 -13.73 -6.13
C VAL A 20 8.05 -15.17 -6.61
N GLN A 21 6.90 -15.80 -6.39
CA GLN A 21 6.59 -17.14 -6.88
C GLN A 21 5.93 -17.01 -8.27
N PHE A 22 6.70 -17.21 -9.33
CA PHE A 22 6.20 -17.08 -10.70
C PHE A 22 5.07 -18.06 -11.02
N ALA A 23 5.10 -19.26 -10.47
CA ALA A 23 4.00 -20.23 -10.59
C ALA A 23 2.67 -19.69 -10.03
N ARG A 24 2.71 -18.93 -8.92
CA ARG A 24 1.51 -18.27 -8.37
C ARG A 24 1.01 -17.15 -9.28
N LEU A 25 1.91 -16.36 -9.83
CA LEU A 25 1.57 -15.29 -10.78
C LEU A 25 0.95 -15.86 -12.06
N TYR A 26 1.45 -17.00 -12.52
CA TYR A 26 0.89 -17.69 -13.68
C TYR A 26 -0.53 -18.16 -13.42
N ARG A 27 -0.81 -18.72 -12.24
CA ARG A 27 -2.19 -19.09 -11.83
C ARG A 27 -3.12 -17.88 -11.78
N LEU A 28 -2.65 -16.72 -11.32
CA LEU A 28 -3.44 -15.48 -11.37
C LEU A 28 -3.75 -15.07 -12.81
N THR A 29 -2.77 -15.16 -13.71
CA THR A 29 -2.99 -14.87 -15.13
C THR A 29 -4.01 -15.80 -15.75
N GLN A 30 -3.93 -17.10 -15.48
CA GLN A 30 -4.91 -18.08 -15.96
C GLN A 30 -6.33 -17.83 -15.43
N ALA A 31 -6.45 -17.29 -14.23
CA ALA A 31 -7.70 -16.87 -13.62
C ALA A 31 -8.23 -15.51 -14.14
N GLY A 32 -7.58 -14.90 -15.14
CA GLY A 32 -7.95 -13.59 -15.66
C GLY A 32 -7.62 -12.41 -14.73
N ALA A 33 -6.88 -12.64 -13.65
CA ALA A 33 -6.50 -11.59 -12.72
C ALA A 33 -5.22 -10.86 -13.16
N PHE A 34 -5.18 -9.55 -12.91
CA PHE A 34 -4.01 -8.72 -13.16
C PHE A 34 -3.16 -8.55 -11.91
N PHE A 35 -1.86 -8.36 -12.12
CA PHE A 35 -0.93 -8.04 -11.05
C PHE A 35 0.09 -7.00 -11.48
N VAL A 36 0.63 -6.26 -10.51
CA VAL A 36 1.80 -5.39 -10.65
C VAL A 36 2.75 -5.73 -9.51
N ILE A 37 3.95 -6.19 -9.84
CA ILE A 37 4.96 -6.59 -8.86
C ILE A 37 6.31 -5.96 -9.15
N ARG A 38 7.15 -5.85 -8.13
CA ARG A 38 8.55 -5.49 -8.30
C ARG A 38 9.39 -6.77 -8.45
N PRO A 39 10.08 -6.99 -9.58
CA PRO A 39 10.98 -8.12 -9.72
C PRO A 39 12.18 -8.00 -8.76
N LYS A 40 12.78 -9.13 -8.42
CA LYS A 40 14.08 -9.13 -7.75
C LYS A 40 15.16 -8.63 -8.72
N SER A 41 16.21 -8.02 -8.19
CA SER A 41 17.34 -7.51 -8.99
C SER A 41 18.03 -8.58 -9.82
N ASN A 42 18.00 -9.83 -9.37
CA ASN A 42 18.60 -10.99 -10.05
C ASN A 42 17.62 -11.77 -10.94
N THR A 43 16.42 -11.23 -11.22
CA THR A 43 15.46 -11.90 -12.11
C THR A 43 15.99 -11.86 -13.53
N ALA A 44 16.26 -13.03 -14.12
CA ALA A 44 16.73 -13.16 -15.50
C ALA A 44 15.54 -13.09 -16.47
N PHE A 45 15.62 -12.18 -17.41
CA PHE A 45 14.64 -12.04 -18.49
C PHE A 45 15.27 -11.47 -19.76
N GLN A 46 14.65 -11.74 -20.89
CA GLN A 46 15.04 -11.23 -22.21
C GLN A 46 13.95 -10.32 -22.76
N ARG A 47 14.36 -9.18 -23.29
CA ARG A 47 13.47 -8.26 -24.01
C ARG A 47 13.07 -8.87 -25.34
N VAL A 48 11.76 -8.90 -25.62
CA VAL A 48 11.18 -9.35 -26.89
C VAL A 48 10.79 -8.15 -27.74
N TYR A 49 10.15 -7.14 -27.12
CA TYR A 49 9.68 -5.94 -27.82
C TYR A 49 9.79 -4.73 -26.89
N SER A 50 9.97 -3.54 -27.48
CA SER A 50 10.04 -2.27 -26.74
C SER A 50 9.09 -1.26 -27.36
N ARG A 51 8.23 -0.66 -26.52
CA ARG A 51 7.35 0.44 -26.88
C ARG A 51 8.07 1.76 -26.67
N SER A 52 7.71 2.76 -27.48
CA SER A 52 8.13 4.15 -27.22
C SER A 52 7.48 4.64 -25.92
N VAL A 53 8.23 5.43 -25.15
CA VAL A 53 7.73 6.04 -23.91
C VAL A 53 8.06 7.52 -23.91
N ASP A 54 7.17 8.30 -23.32
CA ASP A 54 7.43 9.71 -23.03
C ASP A 54 8.26 9.80 -21.74
N LYS A 55 9.53 10.16 -21.88
CA LYS A 55 10.46 10.27 -20.76
C LYS A 55 10.17 11.47 -19.85
N THR A 56 9.41 12.46 -20.32
CA THR A 56 9.02 13.63 -19.50
C THR A 56 8.07 13.25 -18.36
N THR A 57 7.34 12.14 -18.50
CA THR A 57 6.43 11.61 -17.48
C THR A 57 7.14 10.81 -16.38
N GLY A 58 8.47 10.68 -16.44
CA GLY A 58 9.25 9.80 -15.57
C GLY A 58 9.37 8.36 -16.06
N LEU A 59 8.64 7.95 -17.10
CA LEU A 59 8.79 6.63 -17.71
C LEU A 59 10.17 6.49 -18.38
N ARG A 60 10.83 5.35 -18.17
CA ARG A 60 12.16 5.04 -18.75
C ARG A 60 12.11 3.93 -19.79
N CYS A 61 11.22 2.94 -19.59
CA CYS A 61 10.93 1.94 -20.63
C CYS A 61 9.58 1.27 -20.40
N ASP A 62 9.04 0.72 -21.50
CA ASP A 62 7.87 -0.16 -21.55
C ASP A 62 8.18 -1.29 -22.54
N GLN A 63 8.38 -2.48 -22.01
CA GLN A 63 8.90 -3.61 -22.77
C GLN A 63 8.06 -4.86 -22.57
N THR A 64 7.92 -5.66 -23.63
CA THR A 64 7.49 -7.05 -23.50
C THR A 64 8.73 -7.90 -23.27
N VAL A 65 8.69 -8.74 -22.25
CA VAL A 65 9.81 -9.57 -21.85
C VAL A 65 9.39 -11.03 -21.66
N ARG A 66 10.36 -11.93 -21.77
CA ARG A 66 10.22 -13.34 -21.45
C ARG A 66 11.22 -13.70 -20.35
N LEU A 67 10.79 -14.46 -19.36
CA LEU A 67 11.69 -14.97 -18.34
C LEU A 67 12.65 -16.01 -18.93
N THR A 68 13.92 -15.97 -18.53
CA THR A 68 14.99 -16.84 -19.05
C THR A 68 15.64 -17.71 -17.99
N GLY A 69 15.39 -17.43 -16.70
CA GLY A 69 15.86 -18.30 -15.62
C GLY A 69 15.16 -19.68 -15.68
N VAL A 70 15.89 -20.75 -15.49
CA VAL A 70 15.40 -22.14 -15.66
C VAL A 70 14.08 -22.37 -14.94
N THR A 71 14.01 -22.08 -13.64
CA THR A 71 12.79 -22.25 -12.83
C THR A 71 11.73 -21.22 -13.21
N SER A 72 12.10 -19.94 -13.31
CA SER A 72 11.13 -18.86 -13.57
C SER A 72 10.48 -18.94 -14.94
N ALA A 73 11.20 -19.38 -15.97
CA ALA A 73 10.67 -19.59 -17.32
C ALA A 73 9.67 -20.74 -17.40
N ASN A 74 9.92 -21.83 -16.65
CA ASN A 74 8.98 -22.94 -16.54
C ASN A 74 7.74 -22.57 -15.72
N ASP A 75 7.92 -21.83 -14.62
CA ASP A 75 6.85 -21.37 -13.74
C ASP A 75 5.91 -20.36 -14.39
N TYR A 76 6.45 -19.51 -15.29
CA TYR A 76 5.71 -18.49 -16.04
C TYR A 76 6.14 -18.48 -17.50
N PRO A 77 5.55 -19.33 -18.34
CA PRO A 77 5.96 -19.49 -19.75
C PRO A 77 5.48 -18.37 -20.67
N GLN A 78 4.56 -17.53 -20.23
CA GLN A 78 3.99 -16.43 -21.01
C GLN A 78 4.87 -15.17 -20.95
N TYR A 79 4.56 -14.21 -21.83
CA TYR A 79 5.20 -12.90 -21.81
C TYR A 79 4.71 -12.07 -20.61
N LEU A 80 5.62 -11.26 -20.10
CA LEU A 80 5.35 -10.22 -19.11
C LEU A 80 5.63 -8.86 -19.74
N ARG A 81 4.98 -7.85 -19.22
CA ARG A 81 5.30 -6.46 -19.51
C ARG A 81 6.21 -5.94 -18.42
N TYR A 82 7.32 -5.32 -18.80
CA TYR A 82 8.28 -4.69 -17.92
C TYR A 82 8.23 -3.18 -18.10
N VAL A 83 7.79 -2.46 -17.08
CA VAL A 83 7.70 -1.00 -17.06
C VAL A 83 8.72 -0.47 -16.06
N VAL A 84 9.50 0.55 -16.48
CA VAL A 84 10.43 1.25 -15.59
C VAL A 84 10.01 2.70 -15.46
N PHE A 85 9.87 3.14 -14.23
CA PHE A 85 9.55 4.50 -13.86
C PHE A 85 10.66 5.08 -12.97
N TYR A 86 10.98 6.34 -13.19
CA TYR A 86 11.90 7.10 -12.35
C TYR A 86 11.08 8.01 -11.44
N ASP A 87 11.22 7.80 -10.16
CA ASP A 87 10.57 8.58 -9.11
C ASP A 87 11.51 9.71 -8.69
N GLU A 88 11.25 10.91 -9.18
CA GLU A 88 12.07 12.11 -8.93
C GLU A 88 12.05 12.52 -7.46
N GLU A 89 10.90 12.37 -6.77
CA GLU A 89 10.76 12.72 -5.35
C GLU A 89 11.70 11.91 -4.45
N ASN A 90 11.94 10.64 -4.80
CA ASN A 90 12.74 9.73 -4.01
C ASN A 90 14.09 9.37 -4.65
N ASP A 91 14.42 9.96 -5.81
CA ASP A 91 15.59 9.63 -6.62
C ASP A 91 15.74 8.12 -6.84
N LYS A 92 14.66 7.43 -7.24
CA LYS A 92 14.64 5.97 -7.37
C LYS A 92 14.13 5.51 -8.71
N ARG A 93 14.86 4.58 -9.30
CA ARG A 93 14.42 3.82 -10.47
C ARG A 93 13.63 2.60 -10.02
N LEU A 94 12.36 2.54 -10.43
CA LEU A 94 11.42 1.49 -10.06
C LEU A 94 11.06 0.67 -11.30
N GLY A 95 11.30 -0.63 -11.26
CA GLY A 95 10.92 -1.56 -12.33
C GLY A 95 9.79 -2.47 -11.87
N PHE A 96 8.81 -2.71 -12.75
CA PHE A 96 7.62 -3.49 -12.48
C PHE A 96 7.38 -4.55 -13.54
N PHE A 97 7.00 -5.76 -13.12
CA PHE A 97 6.37 -6.75 -13.99
C PHE A 97 4.85 -6.72 -13.84
N THR A 98 4.16 -6.87 -14.97
CA THR A 98 2.71 -7.02 -15.02
C THR A 98 2.31 -7.94 -16.18
N ASN A 99 1.17 -8.60 -16.05
CA ASN A 99 0.50 -9.30 -17.16
C ASN A 99 -0.54 -8.42 -17.87
N ASN A 100 -0.71 -7.16 -17.45
CA ASN A 100 -1.61 -6.23 -18.11
C ASN A 100 -0.88 -5.47 -19.24
N PHE A 101 -1.35 -5.67 -20.47
CA PHE A 101 -0.82 -5.02 -21.66
C PHE A 101 -1.69 -3.87 -22.17
N GLU A 102 -2.87 -3.66 -21.59
CA GLU A 102 -3.88 -2.70 -22.03
C GLU A 102 -3.71 -1.33 -21.36
N LEU A 103 -3.47 -1.34 -20.04
CA LEU A 103 -3.35 -0.10 -19.29
C LEU A 103 -2.11 0.72 -19.72
N PRO A 104 -2.19 2.07 -19.70
CA PRO A 104 -1.02 2.92 -19.93
C PRO A 104 0.12 2.60 -18.95
N ALA A 105 1.38 2.68 -19.41
CA ALA A 105 2.55 2.37 -18.59
C ALA A 105 2.64 3.25 -17.34
N LEU A 106 2.24 4.52 -17.44
CA LEU A 106 2.19 5.45 -16.31
C LEU A 106 1.17 4.97 -15.25
N THR A 107 0.01 4.47 -15.67
CA THR A 107 -1.00 3.92 -14.76
C THR A 107 -0.46 2.71 -13.98
N ILE A 108 0.33 1.84 -14.64
CA ILE A 108 0.98 0.71 -13.95
C ILE A 108 1.93 1.21 -12.85
N ALA A 109 2.72 2.24 -13.11
CA ALA A 109 3.61 2.85 -12.12
C ALA A 109 2.81 3.48 -10.95
N GLN A 110 1.73 4.19 -11.25
CA GLN A 110 0.84 4.80 -10.24
C GLN A 110 0.15 3.76 -9.37
N LEU A 111 -0.35 2.65 -9.94
CA LEU A 111 -0.94 1.55 -9.17
C LEU A 111 0.05 0.97 -8.15
N TYR A 112 1.33 0.86 -8.53
CA TYR A 112 2.34 0.42 -7.58
C TYR A 112 2.63 1.46 -6.49
N LYS A 113 2.67 2.76 -6.82
CA LYS A 113 2.79 3.84 -5.82
C LYS A 113 1.63 3.79 -4.82
N CYS A 114 0.40 3.58 -5.28
CA CYS A 114 -0.77 3.44 -4.40
C CYS A 114 -0.65 2.28 -3.38
N ARG A 115 0.06 1.20 -3.73
CA ARG A 115 0.33 0.11 -2.77
C ARG A 115 1.12 0.58 -1.55
N TRP A 116 2.05 1.52 -1.73
CA TRP A 116 2.82 2.09 -0.63
C TRP A 116 1.94 2.84 0.38
N GLN A 117 0.88 3.47 -0.09
CA GLN A 117 -0.09 4.14 0.78
C GLN A 117 -0.78 3.15 1.73
N VAL A 118 -1.02 1.92 1.28
CA VAL A 118 -1.58 0.85 2.15
C VAL A 118 -0.59 0.47 3.26
N GLU A 119 0.71 0.42 2.96
CA GLU A 119 1.73 0.14 3.98
C GLU A 119 1.83 1.29 5.00
N LEU A 120 1.79 2.55 4.53
CA LEU A 120 1.75 3.73 5.40
C LEU A 120 0.49 3.74 6.27
N PHE A 121 -0.67 3.41 5.70
CA PHE A 121 -1.92 3.26 6.43
C PHE A 121 -1.81 2.24 7.57
N PHE A 122 -1.32 1.02 7.31
CA PHE A 122 -1.14 0.02 8.36
C PHE A 122 -0.06 0.40 9.37
N LYS A 123 1.01 1.09 8.94
CA LYS A 123 2.02 1.64 9.84
C LYS A 123 1.39 2.65 10.80
N TRP A 124 0.59 3.58 10.28
CA TRP A 124 -0.11 4.59 11.06
C TRP A 124 -1.06 3.96 12.10
N ILE A 125 -1.90 3.00 11.65
CA ILE A 125 -2.81 2.25 12.53
C ILE A 125 -2.04 1.59 13.68
N LYS A 126 -0.94 0.88 13.38
CA LYS A 126 -0.12 0.22 14.39
C LYS A 126 0.51 1.19 15.38
N GLN A 127 0.90 2.38 14.92
CA GLN A 127 1.55 3.39 15.76
C GLN A 127 0.56 4.11 16.68
N HIS A 128 -0.61 4.48 16.17
CA HIS A 128 -1.51 5.41 16.85
C HIS A 128 -2.77 4.74 17.46
N LEU A 129 -3.20 3.58 16.97
CA LEU A 129 -4.40 2.89 17.46
C LEU A 129 -4.09 1.68 18.36
N ARG A 130 -2.87 1.59 18.88
CA ARG A 130 -2.43 0.58 19.86
C ARG A 130 -2.74 -0.87 19.48
N ILE A 131 -2.72 -1.22 18.18
CA ILE A 131 -2.90 -2.62 17.72
C ILE A 131 -1.62 -3.47 17.95
N LYS A 132 -0.71 -3.03 18.82
CA LYS A 132 0.48 -3.82 19.18
C LYS A 132 0.17 -4.98 20.12
N ALA A 133 -0.94 -4.89 20.85
CA ALA A 133 -1.45 -5.94 21.72
C ALA A 133 -2.92 -6.17 21.41
N PHE A 134 -3.28 -7.43 21.18
CA PHE A 134 -4.68 -7.80 21.01
C PHE A 134 -5.30 -8.10 22.36
N PHE A 135 -6.50 -7.57 22.62
CA PHE A 135 -7.24 -7.81 23.86
C PHE A 135 -7.81 -9.23 23.95
N GLY A 136 -7.83 -9.97 22.85
CA GLY A 136 -8.27 -11.35 22.80
C GLY A 136 -7.40 -12.18 21.85
N THR A 137 -7.26 -13.47 22.18
CA THR A 137 -6.51 -14.46 21.37
C THR A 137 -7.37 -15.14 20.31
N ASN A 138 -8.68 -14.98 20.38
CA ASN A 138 -9.63 -15.54 19.41
C ASN A 138 -9.55 -14.76 18.08
N GLU A 139 -9.61 -15.47 16.97
CA GLU A 139 -9.58 -14.90 15.61
C GLU A 139 -10.62 -13.80 15.40
N ASN A 140 -11.84 -13.99 15.92
CA ASN A 140 -12.90 -12.98 15.82
C ASN A 140 -12.57 -11.72 16.61
N ALA A 141 -12.00 -11.84 17.81
CA ALA A 141 -11.59 -10.69 18.63
C ALA A 141 -10.49 -9.88 17.92
N VAL A 142 -9.51 -10.56 17.32
CA VAL A 142 -8.45 -9.92 16.52
C VAL A 142 -9.02 -9.21 15.31
N LYS A 143 -9.90 -9.86 14.54
CA LYS A 143 -10.58 -9.25 13.39
C LYS A 143 -11.40 -8.03 13.80
N THR A 144 -12.17 -8.14 14.87
CA THR A 144 -12.99 -7.03 15.39
C THR A 144 -12.12 -5.83 15.78
N GLN A 145 -11.03 -6.05 16.49
CA GLN A 145 -10.10 -4.97 16.85
C GLN A 145 -9.49 -4.28 15.62
N ILE A 146 -9.12 -5.05 14.60
CA ILE A 146 -8.62 -4.50 13.33
C ILE A 146 -9.70 -3.66 12.64
N TRP A 147 -10.94 -4.15 12.56
CA TRP A 147 -12.04 -3.41 11.95
C TRP A 147 -12.40 -2.13 12.69
N ILE A 148 -12.39 -2.16 14.03
CA ILE A 148 -12.58 -0.95 14.84
C ILE A 148 -11.50 0.08 14.51
N ALA A 149 -10.23 -0.33 14.47
CA ALA A 149 -9.13 0.58 14.16
C ALA A 149 -9.24 1.19 12.76
N ILE A 150 -9.60 0.39 11.75
CA ILE A 150 -9.85 0.89 10.38
C ILE A 150 -11.00 1.90 10.39
N SER A 151 -12.09 1.59 11.09
CA SER A 151 -13.26 2.48 11.19
C SER A 151 -12.91 3.81 11.84
N VAL A 152 -12.16 3.80 12.96
CA VAL A 152 -11.69 5.02 13.63
C VAL A 152 -10.82 5.87 12.70
N TYR A 153 -9.85 5.24 12.01
CA TYR A 153 -9.02 5.95 11.04
C TYR A 153 -9.85 6.64 9.96
N VAL A 154 -10.77 5.91 9.34
CA VAL A 154 -11.63 6.42 8.26
C VAL A 154 -12.51 7.57 8.76
N LEU A 155 -13.12 7.44 9.95
CA LEU A 155 -13.93 8.49 10.55
C LEU A 155 -13.12 9.77 10.79
N VAL A 156 -11.93 9.66 11.38
CA VAL A 156 -11.04 10.81 11.61
C VAL A 156 -10.61 11.44 10.28
N ALA A 157 -10.29 10.65 9.25
CA ALA A 157 -9.95 11.15 7.93
C ALA A 157 -11.13 11.88 7.26
N ILE A 158 -12.37 11.38 7.42
CA ILE A 158 -13.59 12.04 6.93
C ILE A 158 -13.79 13.38 7.64
N VAL A 159 -13.66 13.41 8.97
CA VAL A 159 -13.77 14.64 9.77
C VAL A 159 -12.75 15.68 9.29
N LYS A 160 -11.48 15.31 9.18
CA LYS A 160 -10.42 16.17 8.67
C LYS A 160 -10.78 16.75 7.30
N LYS A 161 -11.21 15.90 6.36
CA LYS A 161 -11.54 16.32 4.99
C LYS A 161 -12.77 17.23 4.94
N ARG A 162 -13.81 16.91 5.72
CA ARG A 162 -15.06 17.72 5.71
C ARG A 162 -14.90 19.08 6.35
N LEU A 163 -14.13 19.16 7.41
CA LEU A 163 -13.92 20.40 8.16
C LEU A 163 -12.73 21.22 7.65
N GLY A 164 -11.94 20.69 6.68
CA GLY A 164 -10.78 21.38 6.12
C GLY A 164 -9.66 21.64 7.15
N VAL A 165 -9.58 20.81 8.22
CA VAL A 165 -8.66 21.05 9.34
C VAL A 165 -7.23 20.77 8.93
N ALA A 166 -6.32 21.72 9.19
CA ALA A 166 -4.89 21.58 8.88
C ALA A 166 -4.15 20.60 9.82
N ALA A 167 -4.68 20.34 11.04
CA ALA A 167 -4.08 19.45 12.02
C ALA A 167 -3.85 18.02 11.50
N SER A 168 -2.83 17.34 12.03
CA SER A 168 -2.55 15.95 11.68
C SER A 168 -3.68 15.01 12.10
N LEU A 169 -3.85 13.86 11.44
CA LEU A 169 -4.84 12.84 11.86
C LEU A 169 -4.61 12.38 13.30
N TYR A 170 -3.36 12.33 13.74
CA TYR A 170 -3.01 11.96 15.11
C TYR A 170 -3.47 13.02 16.11
N THR A 171 -3.23 14.29 15.84
CA THR A 171 -3.68 15.41 16.67
C THR A 171 -5.21 15.41 16.81
N ILE A 172 -5.94 15.25 15.70
CA ILE A 172 -7.39 15.15 15.70
C ILE A 172 -7.85 13.95 16.56
N LEU A 173 -7.19 12.80 16.42
CA LEU A 173 -7.51 11.61 17.23
C LEU A 173 -7.29 11.85 18.71
N GLN A 174 -6.20 12.53 19.11
CA GLN A 174 -5.93 12.88 20.51
C GLN A 174 -7.01 13.81 21.06
N ILE A 175 -7.38 14.85 20.33
CA ILE A 175 -8.43 15.78 20.71
C ILE A 175 -9.74 15.03 20.93
N LEU A 176 -10.16 14.23 19.94
CA LEU A 176 -11.39 13.45 20.01
C LEU A 176 -11.38 12.45 21.18
N SER A 177 -10.22 11.89 21.51
CA SER A 177 -10.12 10.94 22.64
C SER A 177 -10.32 11.59 24.02
N LEU A 178 -10.02 12.89 24.14
CA LEU A 178 -10.20 13.66 25.38
C LEU A 178 -11.59 14.28 25.46
N THR A 179 -12.17 14.67 24.35
CA THR A 179 -13.38 15.48 24.28
C THR A 179 -14.61 14.70 23.77
N LEU A 180 -14.50 13.37 23.66
CA LEU A 180 -15.55 12.52 23.08
C LEU A 180 -16.94 12.69 23.75
N PHE A 181 -16.97 13.06 25.02
CA PHE A 181 -18.21 13.25 25.81
C PHE A 181 -18.57 14.71 26.01
N GLU A 182 -17.81 15.64 25.46
CA GLU A 182 -18.12 17.07 25.52
C GLU A 182 -19.17 17.44 24.47
N LYS A 183 -20.10 18.34 24.83
CA LYS A 183 -21.14 18.83 23.91
C LYS A 183 -20.69 20.05 23.10
N THR A 184 -19.41 20.13 22.76
CA THR A 184 -18.84 21.22 21.95
C THR A 184 -18.88 20.84 20.47
N PRO A 185 -19.29 21.72 19.55
CA PRO A 185 -19.22 21.48 18.13
C PRO A 185 -17.79 21.15 17.69
N LEU A 186 -17.62 20.10 16.89
CA LEU A 186 -16.29 19.61 16.47
C LEU A 186 -15.48 20.63 15.67
N ASP A 187 -16.13 21.44 14.85
CA ASP A 187 -15.52 22.52 14.07
C ASP A 187 -14.92 23.60 14.97
N GLN A 188 -15.62 24.01 16.01
CA GLN A 188 -15.13 24.98 16.97
C GLN A 188 -13.94 24.42 17.76
N LEU A 189 -14.06 23.21 18.28
CA LEU A 189 -13.04 22.54 19.06
C LEU A 189 -11.74 22.31 18.29
N LEU A 190 -11.84 21.94 17.02
CA LEU A 190 -10.67 21.69 16.15
C LEU A 190 -10.02 22.99 15.66
N ASN A 191 -10.79 24.08 15.47
CA ASN A 191 -10.28 25.40 15.06
C ASN A 191 -9.58 26.12 16.22
N ASP A 192 -10.13 26.08 17.43
CA ASP A 192 -9.51 26.72 18.61
C ASP A 192 -8.13 26.13 18.92
N ILE A 193 -7.97 24.82 18.72
CA ILE A 193 -6.69 24.12 18.94
C ILE A 193 -5.72 24.33 17.77
N ALA A 194 -6.22 24.48 16.54
CA ALA A 194 -5.37 24.84 15.40
C ALA A 194 -4.73 26.22 15.58
N LEU A 195 -5.43 27.16 16.21
CA LEU A 195 -4.91 28.49 16.51
C LEU A 195 -3.88 28.50 17.66
N GLN A 196 -4.01 27.58 18.64
CA GLN A 196 -3.07 27.46 19.76
C GLN A 196 -1.75 26.75 19.38
N ASN A 197 -1.72 25.98 18.31
CA ASN A 197 -0.53 25.24 17.83
C ASN A 197 0.29 26.01 16.78
N LEU A 198 0.10 27.32 16.63
CA LEU A 198 0.89 28.17 15.75
C LEU A 198 2.19 28.68 16.38
N ASP A 199 2.57 28.24 17.59
CA ASP A 199 3.91 28.45 18.13
C ASP A 199 4.90 27.46 17.50
N PRO A 200 6.03 27.94 16.96
CA PRO A 200 6.95 27.15 16.15
C PRO A 200 7.91 26.36 17.04
N VAL A 201 7.52 25.14 17.43
CA VAL A 201 8.49 24.17 17.99
C VAL A 201 8.34 22.84 17.28
N ASP A 202 9.45 22.46 16.63
CA ASP A 202 9.79 21.17 16.01
C ASP A 202 9.21 20.84 14.64
N SER A 203 9.98 21.27 13.64
CA SER A 203 9.98 20.87 12.24
C SER A 203 10.55 19.45 12.02
N ASN A 204 9.97 18.41 12.63
CA ASN A 204 10.41 17.02 12.38
C ASN A 204 9.25 16.05 12.14
N GLN A 205 8.13 16.53 11.59
CA GLN A 205 7.08 15.67 11.07
C GLN A 205 7.14 15.67 9.54
N LEU A 206 7.55 14.55 8.99
CA LEU A 206 7.41 14.23 7.58
C LEU A 206 5.98 14.53 7.12
N ASN A 207 5.84 15.47 6.18
CA ASN A 207 4.58 15.77 5.51
C ASN A 207 4.10 14.50 4.79
N LEU A 208 3.13 13.82 5.37
CA LEU A 208 2.60 12.54 4.89
C LEU A 208 1.52 12.73 3.81
N PHE A 209 1.12 13.99 3.53
CA PHE A 209 0.08 14.31 2.54
C PHE A 209 0.33 15.72 1.97
N SER A 210 1.17 15.80 1.00
CA SER A 210 1.19 16.88 0.00
C SER A 210 1.09 16.28 -1.39
#